data_b17813f515adba5b4a38f87a4a052f7e
#
_entry.id   b17813f515adba5b4a38f87a4a052f7e
#
_cell.length_a   1.000
_cell.length_b   1.000
_cell.length_c   1.000
_cell.angle_alpha   90.00
_cell.angle_beta   90.00
_cell.angle_gamma   90.00
#
_symmetry.space_group_name_H-M   'P 1'
#
loop_
_entity.id
_entity.type
_entity.pdbx_description
1 polymer ?
#
loop_
_entity_poly.entity_id
_entity_poly.type
_entity_poly.pdbx_seq_one_letter_code
_entity_poly.pdbx_strand_id
1 'polypeptide(L)'
;VVLAPVSFVRLAPRLREPITGGELSFEALVERAQWALEGLSVEVAPAAREVRVLEIGASVRLEKTLMLWYTFFALRRVQGSRELDELVEPGFVRVAKDPARAVGFDPVQLAQAARRCDADPVMQAPDPEALRYLVSSIRKELVRGLGSEVGERLTIVGPGDRGRRDSQYGLGRLEAARIRIV
;
A
#
# COMPACT_ATOMS: atom_id res chain seq x y z
N VAL A 1 1.82 -40.40 24.00
CA VAL A 1 1.43 -39.11 23.42
C VAL A 1 2.73 -38.45 22.98
N VAL A 2 2.99 -38.42 21.67
CA VAL A 2 4.17 -37.77 21.10
C VAL A 2 3.72 -36.32 20.77
N LEU A 3 4.16 -35.38 21.58
CA LEU A 3 4.02 -33.96 21.27
C LEU A 3 5.03 -33.62 20.18
N ALA A 4 4.55 -33.36 18.97
CA ALA A 4 5.41 -32.81 17.91
C ALA A 4 5.90 -31.44 18.34
N PRO A 5 7.22 -31.13 18.25
CA PRO A 5 7.71 -29.80 18.55
C PRO A 5 7.23 -28.84 17.48
N VAL A 6 6.24 -28.01 17.80
CA VAL A 6 5.85 -26.90 16.95
C VAL A 6 7.03 -25.92 16.95
N SER A 7 7.64 -25.75 15.79
CA SER A 7 8.83 -24.90 15.64
C SER A 7 8.45 -23.41 15.80
N PHE A 8 8.32 -22.94 17.03
CA PHE A 8 8.15 -21.51 17.36
C PHE A 8 9.33 -20.64 16.97
N VAL A 9 10.46 -21.24 16.58
CA VAL A 9 11.74 -20.56 16.35
C VAL A 9 11.74 -19.65 15.11
N ARG A 10 10.83 -19.83 14.14
CA ARG A 10 10.82 -19.00 12.92
C ARG A 10 10.00 -17.71 12.99
N LEU A 11 9.20 -17.51 14.02
CA LEU A 11 8.43 -16.29 14.22
C LEU A 11 9.21 -15.20 14.99
N ALA A 12 10.22 -15.58 15.75
CA ALA A 12 11.01 -14.70 16.61
C ALA A 12 11.75 -13.53 15.91
N PRO A 13 12.26 -13.63 14.66
CA PRO A 13 12.95 -12.50 14.04
C PRO A 13 12.03 -11.34 13.62
N ARG A 14 10.74 -11.56 13.47
CA ARG A 14 9.76 -10.54 13.06
C ARG A 14 9.06 -9.86 14.25
N LEU A 15 9.17 -10.43 15.44
CA LEU A 15 8.63 -9.87 16.69
C LEU A 15 9.66 -9.02 17.46
N ARG A 16 10.70 -8.51 16.79
CA ARG A 16 11.81 -7.77 17.40
C ARG A 16 11.53 -6.30 17.73
N GLU A 17 10.29 -5.85 17.76
CA GLU A 17 10.02 -4.63 18.53
C GLU A 17 9.87 -5.00 20.01
N PRO A 18 10.59 -4.32 20.91
CA PRO A 18 10.50 -4.62 22.33
C PRO A 18 9.04 -4.40 22.76
N ILE A 19 8.47 -5.41 23.39
CA ILE A 19 7.20 -5.32 24.13
C ILE A 19 7.49 -4.44 25.35
N THR A 20 7.67 -3.15 25.11
CA THR A 20 7.83 -2.17 26.15
C THR A 20 6.49 -1.49 26.40
N GLY A 21 5.79 -1.99 27.42
CA GLY A 21 4.69 -1.26 28.05
C GLY A 21 3.29 -1.56 27.53
N GLY A 22 2.81 -2.76 27.77
CA GLY A 22 1.40 -3.14 27.64
C GLY A 22 1.30 -4.64 27.43
N GLU A 23 0.69 -5.34 28.36
CA GLU A 23 0.40 -6.77 28.24
C GLU A 23 -0.53 -7.00 27.06
N LEU A 24 0.04 -7.27 25.88
CA LEU A 24 -0.75 -7.85 24.79
C LEU A 24 -1.20 -9.22 25.26
N SER A 25 -2.51 -9.46 25.28
CA SER A 25 -3.02 -10.80 25.58
C SER A 25 -2.46 -11.80 24.57
N PHE A 26 -2.36 -13.08 24.97
CA PHE A 26 -1.92 -14.14 24.07
C PHE A 26 -2.79 -14.19 22.80
N GLU A 27 -4.07 -13.90 22.91
CA GLU A 27 -5.03 -13.80 21.79
C GLU A 27 -4.62 -12.70 20.81
N ALA A 28 -4.27 -11.51 21.29
CA ALA A 28 -3.79 -10.42 20.44
C ALA A 28 -2.46 -10.76 19.73
N LEU A 29 -1.59 -11.56 20.36
CA LEU A 29 -0.37 -12.06 19.72
C LEU A 29 -0.67 -13.10 18.64
N VAL A 30 -1.64 -13.98 18.87
CA VAL A 30 -2.07 -14.98 17.88
C VAL A 30 -2.75 -14.31 16.69
N GLU A 31 -3.67 -13.37 16.92
CA GLU A 31 -4.28 -12.56 15.85
C GLU A 31 -3.22 -11.84 15.02
N ARG A 32 -2.26 -11.18 15.67
CA ARG A 32 -1.18 -10.47 15.01
C ARG A 32 -0.30 -11.39 14.18
N ALA A 33 -0.07 -12.62 14.66
CA ALA A 33 0.63 -13.66 13.91
C ALA A 33 -0.18 -14.17 12.70
N GLN A 34 -1.49 -14.31 12.84
CA GLN A 34 -2.39 -14.69 11.76
C GLN A 34 -2.43 -13.61 10.67
N TRP A 35 -2.55 -12.33 11.01
CA TRP A 35 -2.47 -11.24 10.02
C TRP A 35 -1.13 -11.20 9.29
N ALA A 36 -0.04 -11.59 9.97
CA ALA A 36 1.27 -11.70 9.34
C ALA A 36 1.34 -12.80 8.29
N LEU A 37 0.56 -13.87 8.46
CA LEU A 37 0.49 -15.02 7.56
C LEU A 37 -0.54 -14.84 6.45
N GLU A 38 -1.72 -14.33 6.78
CA GLU A 38 -2.86 -14.24 5.86
C GLU A 38 -2.88 -12.97 5.00
N GLY A 39 -2.08 -11.96 5.35
CA GLY A 39 -2.09 -10.65 4.72
C GLY A 39 -3.24 -9.77 5.19
N LEU A 40 -3.17 -8.47 4.90
CA LEU A 40 -4.17 -7.49 5.29
C LEU A 40 -5.16 -7.24 4.15
N SER A 41 -6.45 -7.13 4.50
CA SER A 41 -7.50 -6.68 3.59
C SER A 41 -7.77 -5.19 3.79
N VAL A 42 -7.79 -4.46 2.69
CA VAL A 42 -7.86 -3.00 2.71
C VAL A 42 -9.08 -2.51 1.95
N GLU A 43 -9.87 -1.68 2.60
CA GLU A 43 -10.94 -0.93 1.96
C GLU A 43 -10.49 0.52 1.74
N VAL A 44 -10.48 0.92 0.48
CA VAL A 44 -10.18 2.29 0.05
C VAL A 44 -11.50 2.98 -0.23
N ALA A 45 -11.85 3.99 0.58
CA ALA A 45 -13.08 4.77 0.47
C ALA A 45 -12.75 6.22 0.04
N PRO A 46 -12.60 6.51 -1.27
CA PRO A 46 -12.12 7.79 -1.77
C PRO A 46 -13.00 8.97 -1.41
N ALA A 47 -14.33 8.80 -1.46
CA ALA A 47 -15.28 9.85 -1.11
C ALA A 47 -15.19 10.26 0.38
N ALA A 48 -14.97 9.29 1.27
CA ALA A 48 -14.73 9.53 2.69
C ALA A 48 -13.28 9.94 2.99
N ARG A 49 -12.38 9.80 2.03
CA ARG A 49 -10.95 9.99 2.16
C ARG A 49 -10.31 9.07 3.19
N GLU A 50 -10.81 7.84 3.31
CA GLU A 50 -10.37 6.87 4.31
C GLU A 50 -9.75 5.62 3.66
N VAL A 51 -8.72 5.11 4.32
CA VAL A 51 -8.14 3.79 4.09
C VAL A 51 -8.39 2.98 5.36
N ARG A 52 -9.12 1.88 5.24
CA ARG A 52 -9.52 1.02 6.37
C ARG A 52 -8.85 -0.33 6.26
N VAL A 53 -8.42 -0.85 7.39
CA VAL A 53 -7.89 -2.21 7.51
C VAL A 53 -8.96 -3.04 8.20
N LEU A 54 -9.50 -4.02 7.48
CA LEU A 54 -10.72 -4.72 7.92
C LEU A 54 -10.46 -5.62 9.12
N GLU A 55 -9.30 -6.29 9.18
CA GLU A 55 -8.96 -7.24 10.25
C GLU A 55 -8.80 -6.57 11.62
N ILE A 56 -8.39 -5.31 11.65
CA ILE A 56 -8.16 -4.59 12.92
C ILE A 56 -9.20 -3.49 13.18
N GLY A 57 -10.13 -3.28 12.24
CA GLY A 57 -11.13 -2.21 12.36
C GLY A 57 -10.56 -0.80 12.42
N ALA A 58 -9.29 -0.61 12.04
CA ALA A 58 -8.63 0.69 12.06
C ALA A 58 -8.76 1.40 10.73
N SER A 59 -8.79 2.73 10.78
CA SER A 59 -8.82 3.56 9.58
C SER A 59 -7.90 4.76 9.71
N VAL A 60 -7.46 5.28 8.58
CA VAL A 60 -6.71 6.52 8.47
C VAL A 60 -7.33 7.40 7.40
N ARG A 61 -7.42 8.69 7.69
CA ARG A 61 -7.90 9.69 6.75
C ARG A 61 -6.73 10.36 6.06
N LEU A 62 -6.78 10.38 4.72
CA LEU A 62 -5.78 11.05 3.89
C LEU A 62 -6.33 12.40 3.39
N GLU A 63 -5.43 13.35 3.17
CA GLU A 63 -5.78 14.57 2.43
C GLU A 63 -6.21 14.25 0.99
N LYS A 64 -7.00 15.12 0.39
CA LYS A 64 -7.62 14.92 -0.92
C LYS A 64 -6.61 14.51 -2.00
N THR A 65 -5.50 15.21 -2.09
CA THR A 65 -4.45 14.91 -3.07
C THR A 65 -3.77 13.56 -2.80
N LEU A 66 -3.47 13.26 -1.52
CA LEU A 66 -2.87 11.98 -1.14
C LEU A 66 -3.84 10.82 -1.40
N MET A 67 -5.14 11.03 -1.12
CA MET A 67 -6.18 10.04 -1.38
C MET A 67 -6.36 9.75 -2.87
N LEU A 68 -6.31 10.79 -3.71
CA LEU A 68 -6.37 10.63 -5.17
C LEU A 68 -5.25 9.70 -5.65
N TRP A 69 -4.02 9.97 -5.25
CA TRP A 69 -2.87 9.15 -5.66
C TRP A 69 -2.93 7.75 -5.06
N TYR A 70 -3.32 7.61 -3.81
CA TYR A 70 -3.51 6.29 -3.21
C TYR A 70 -4.58 5.48 -3.94
N THR A 71 -5.71 6.12 -4.28
CA THR A 71 -6.79 5.50 -5.07
C THR A 71 -6.31 5.09 -6.45
N PHE A 72 -5.52 5.92 -7.13
CA PHE A 72 -4.92 5.58 -8.41
C PHE A 72 -4.06 4.31 -8.32
N PHE A 73 -3.16 4.22 -7.33
CA PHE A 73 -2.32 3.04 -7.13
C PHE A 73 -3.16 1.80 -6.74
N ALA A 74 -4.23 1.97 -5.98
CA ALA A 74 -5.16 0.89 -5.66
C ALA A 74 -5.89 0.39 -6.91
N LEU A 75 -6.43 1.29 -7.74
CA LEU A 75 -7.05 0.94 -9.03
C LEU A 75 -6.06 0.21 -9.93
N ARG A 76 -4.83 0.74 -10.03
CA ARG A 76 -3.77 0.13 -10.82
C ARG A 76 -3.44 -1.29 -10.35
N ARG A 77 -3.40 -1.53 -9.04
CA ARG A 77 -3.14 -2.85 -8.47
C ARG A 77 -4.28 -3.83 -8.72
N VAL A 78 -5.54 -3.38 -8.59
CA VAL A 78 -6.73 -4.24 -8.75
C VAL A 78 -7.05 -4.53 -10.22
N GLN A 79 -6.97 -3.52 -11.08
CA GLN A 79 -7.36 -3.63 -12.49
C GLN A 79 -6.21 -4.07 -13.40
N GLY A 80 -4.98 -3.99 -12.92
CA GLY A 80 -3.79 -4.21 -13.73
C GLY A 80 -3.54 -3.09 -14.75
N SER A 81 -2.68 -3.38 -15.72
CA SER A 81 -2.45 -2.53 -16.88
C SER A 81 -3.31 -3.02 -18.04
N ARG A 82 -3.93 -2.09 -18.76
CA ARG A 82 -4.57 -2.41 -20.04
C ARG A 82 -3.55 -2.67 -21.16
N GLU A 83 -2.37 -2.09 -21.00
CA GLU A 83 -1.25 -2.35 -21.90
C GLU A 83 -0.31 -3.34 -21.22
N LEU A 84 -0.02 -4.44 -21.91
CA LEU A 84 1.03 -5.39 -21.55
C LEU A 84 2.39 -4.70 -21.72
N ASP A 85 2.80 -3.94 -20.74
CA ASP A 85 4.12 -3.37 -20.73
C ASP A 85 5.04 -4.35 -19.98
N GLU A 86 5.79 -5.14 -20.75
CA GLU A 86 6.75 -6.13 -20.24
C GLU A 86 7.85 -5.50 -19.36
N LEU A 87 7.97 -4.17 -19.40
CA LEU A 87 9.00 -3.42 -18.68
C LEU A 87 8.58 -2.98 -17.27
N VAL A 88 7.31 -3.16 -16.88
CA VAL A 88 6.78 -2.73 -15.59
C VAL A 88 5.99 -3.87 -14.95
N GLU A 89 6.26 -4.14 -13.67
CA GLU A 89 5.49 -5.13 -12.92
C GLU A 89 3.99 -4.81 -12.93
N PRO A 90 3.09 -5.81 -13.01
CA PRO A 90 1.65 -5.60 -12.94
C PRO A 90 1.26 -4.80 -11.69
N GLY A 91 0.52 -3.71 -11.90
CA GLY A 91 0.09 -2.82 -10.81
C GLY A 91 1.09 -1.74 -10.42
N PHE A 92 2.24 -1.65 -11.12
CA PHE A 92 3.23 -0.61 -10.91
C PHE A 92 3.20 0.45 -12.00
N VAL A 93 3.83 1.58 -11.72
CA VAL A 93 4.12 2.65 -12.66
C VAL A 93 5.61 2.95 -12.64
N ARG A 94 6.20 3.30 -13.76
CA ARG A 94 7.57 3.78 -13.85
C ARG A 94 7.57 5.26 -14.19
N VAL A 95 8.21 6.05 -13.35
CA VAL A 95 8.43 7.48 -13.62
C VAL A 95 9.72 7.71 -14.39
N ALA A 96 9.72 8.74 -15.21
CA ALA A 96 10.90 9.24 -15.91
C ALA A 96 10.93 10.76 -15.81
N LYS A 97 12.12 11.37 -15.96
CA LYS A 97 12.28 12.83 -16.03
C LYS A 97 11.51 13.43 -17.21
N ASP A 98 11.47 12.70 -18.31
CA ASP A 98 10.63 13.01 -19.46
C ASP A 98 9.27 12.32 -19.28
N PRO A 99 8.15 13.05 -19.09
CA PRO A 99 6.84 12.48 -18.90
C PRO A 99 6.39 11.54 -20.03
N ALA A 100 6.87 11.75 -21.25
CA ALA A 100 6.59 10.89 -22.39
C ALA A 100 7.20 9.49 -22.27
N ARG A 101 8.17 9.32 -21.37
CA ARG A 101 8.81 8.03 -21.05
C ARG A 101 8.28 7.40 -19.76
N ALA A 102 7.33 8.05 -19.10
CA ALA A 102 6.65 7.47 -17.95
C ALA A 102 5.71 6.36 -18.43
N VAL A 103 5.73 5.23 -17.74
CA VAL A 103 4.98 4.03 -18.12
C VAL A 103 4.00 3.67 -17.02
N GLY A 104 2.81 3.24 -17.41
CA GLY A 104 1.80 2.76 -16.50
C GLY A 104 0.88 3.83 -15.92
N PHE A 105 1.02 5.09 -16.31
CA PHE A 105 0.09 6.16 -15.97
C PHE A 105 -1.09 6.18 -16.95
N ASP A 106 -2.07 5.33 -16.70
CA ASP A 106 -3.29 5.28 -17.50
C ASP A 106 -4.17 6.51 -17.20
N PRO A 107 -4.41 7.40 -18.19
CA PRO A 107 -5.26 8.59 -18.01
C PRO A 107 -6.70 8.23 -17.59
N VAL A 108 -7.20 7.07 -17.99
CA VAL A 108 -8.54 6.60 -17.63
C VAL A 108 -8.59 6.26 -16.14
N GLN A 109 -7.57 5.56 -15.62
CA GLN A 109 -7.48 5.24 -14.20
C GLN A 109 -7.26 6.49 -13.36
N LEU A 110 -6.44 7.46 -13.82
CA LEU A 110 -6.27 8.75 -13.16
C LEU A 110 -7.59 9.53 -13.09
N ALA A 111 -8.31 9.63 -14.21
CA ALA A 111 -9.61 10.28 -14.24
C ALA A 111 -10.65 9.56 -13.36
N GLN A 112 -10.59 8.23 -13.28
CA GLN A 112 -11.44 7.44 -12.39
C GLN A 112 -11.11 7.72 -10.91
N ALA A 113 -9.83 7.78 -10.53
CA ALA A 113 -9.41 8.13 -9.19
C ALA A 113 -9.85 9.55 -8.82
N ALA A 114 -9.66 10.52 -9.71
CA ALA A 114 -10.08 11.91 -9.51
C ALA A 114 -11.59 12.02 -9.25
N ARG A 115 -12.41 11.39 -10.09
CA ARG A 115 -13.87 11.38 -9.91
C ARG A 115 -14.31 10.78 -8.58
N ARG A 116 -13.67 9.68 -8.15
CA ARG A 116 -13.98 9.04 -6.86
C ARG A 116 -13.58 9.90 -5.66
N CYS A 117 -12.56 10.74 -5.79
CA CYS A 117 -12.10 11.65 -4.75
C CYS A 117 -12.75 13.04 -4.82
N ASP A 118 -13.67 13.27 -5.76
CA ASP A 118 -14.21 14.61 -6.06
C ASP A 118 -13.07 15.63 -6.27
N ALA A 119 -12.08 15.26 -7.08
CA ALA A 119 -10.89 16.06 -7.36
C ALA A 119 -10.81 16.40 -8.84
N ASP A 120 -10.06 17.45 -9.16
CA ASP A 120 -9.79 17.81 -10.54
C ASP A 120 -8.99 16.68 -11.23
N PRO A 121 -9.28 16.41 -12.51
CA PRO A 121 -8.60 15.34 -13.23
C PRO A 121 -7.12 15.69 -13.41
N VAL A 122 -6.27 14.74 -13.01
CA VAL A 122 -4.82 14.80 -13.26
C VAL A 122 -4.58 14.15 -14.62
N MET A 123 -4.07 14.92 -15.57
CA MET A 123 -3.90 14.48 -16.96
C MET A 123 -2.46 14.04 -17.28
N GLN A 124 -1.52 14.27 -16.38
CA GLN A 124 -0.11 13.98 -16.62
C GLN A 124 0.50 13.21 -15.46
N ALA A 125 1.47 12.36 -15.80
CA ALA A 125 2.32 11.72 -14.81
C ALA A 125 3.08 12.81 -14.02
N PRO A 126 3.19 12.68 -12.69
CA PRO A 126 3.98 13.60 -11.89
C PRO A 126 5.47 13.41 -12.23
N ASP A 127 6.24 14.47 -12.06
CA ASP A 127 7.70 14.31 -12.09
C ASP A 127 8.19 13.39 -10.95
N PRO A 128 9.40 12.81 -11.08
CA PRO A 128 9.90 11.85 -10.10
C PRO A 128 10.04 12.41 -8.67
N GLU A 129 10.31 13.70 -8.51
CA GLU A 129 10.46 14.33 -7.20
C GLU A 129 9.10 14.55 -6.55
N ALA A 130 8.13 15.07 -7.31
CA ALA A 130 6.76 15.22 -6.85
C ALA A 130 6.15 13.88 -6.43
N LEU A 131 6.36 12.80 -7.22
CA LEU A 131 5.87 11.48 -6.85
C LEU A 131 6.56 10.95 -5.58
N ARG A 132 7.87 11.13 -5.43
CA ARG A 132 8.59 10.74 -4.22
C ARG A 132 8.05 11.46 -2.98
N TYR A 133 7.77 12.75 -3.10
CA TYR A 133 7.17 13.52 -2.02
C TYR A 133 5.78 13.00 -1.65
N LEU A 134 4.92 12.76 -2.64
CA LEU A 134 3.57 12.21 -2.45
C LEU A 134 3.61 10.84 -1.75
N VAL A 135 4.46 9.92 -2.22
CA VAL A 135 4.63 8.59 -1.64
C VAL A 135 5.12 8.67 -0.20
N SER A 136 6.11 9.55 0.07
CA SER A 136 6.60 9.78 1.43
C SER A 136 5.52 10.35 2.36
N SER A 137 4.71 11.27 1.86
CA SER A 137 3.61 11.86 2.63
C SER A 137 2.51 10.84 2.92
N ILE A 138 2.12 10.03 1.94
CA ILE A 138 1.17 8.92 2.13
C ILE A 138 1.69 7.95 3.19
N ARG A 139 2.96 7.53 3.09
CA ARG A 139 3.60 6.64 4.07
C ARG A 139 3.52 7.21 5.48
N LYS A 140 3.89 8.50 5.63
CA LYS A 140 3.85 9.19 6.93
C LYS A 140 2.46 9.16 7.55
N GLU A 141 1.41 9.45 6.77
CA GLU A 141 0.04 9.45 7.26
C GLU A 141 -0.44 8.03 7.62
N LEU A 142 -0.14 7.02 6.78
CA LEU A 142 -0.49 5.63 7.05
C LEU A 142 0.19 5.11 8.33
N VAL A 143 1.50 5.36 8.49
CA VAL A 143 2.26 4.95 9.67
C VAL A 143 1.77 5.68 10.92
N ARG A 144 1.46 6.97 10.81
CA ARG A 144 0.93 7.75 11.95
C ARG A 144 -0.44 7.26 12.41
N GLY A 145 -1.32 6.90 11.46
CA GLY A 145 -2.70 6.50 11.78
C GLY A 145 -2.88 5.03 12.13
N LEU A 146 -2.06 4.14 11.56
CA LEU A 146 -2.21 2.68 11.67
C LEU A 146 -1.05 2.00 12.41
N GLY A 147 -0.06 2.78 12.86
CA GLY A 147 1.18 2.24 13.43
C GLY A 147 2.18 1.77 12.37
N SER A 148 3.43 1.57 12.80
CA SER A 148 4.54 1.27 11.88
C SER A 148 4.34 -0.04 11.12
N GLU A 149 3.93 -1.09 11.80
CA GLU A 149 3.80 -2.43 11.20
C GLU A 149 2.74 -2.46 10.09
N VAL A 150 1.53 -2.01 10.40
CA VAL A 150 0.40 -2.02 9.46
C VAL A 150 0.60 -0.94 8.39
N GLY A 151 0.96 0.28 8.81
CA GLY A 151 1.16 1.41 7.90
C GLY A 151 2.21 1.11 6.83
N GLU A 152 3.34 0.48 7.19
CA GLU A 152 4.39 0.11 6.22
C GLU A 152 3.93 -0.94 5.20
N ARG A 153 3.01 -1.82 5.55
CA ARG A 153 2.45 -2.80 4.61
C ARG A 153 1.53 -2.17 3.57
N LEU A 154 0.85 -1.09 3.94
CA LEU A 154 -0.07 -0.37 3.08
C LEU A 154 0.61 0.71 2.23
N THR A 155 1.90 0.96 2.44
CA THR A 155 2.61 2.00 1.69
C THR A 155 2.81 1.63 0.22
N ILE A 156 2.88 2.67 -0.59
CA ILE A 156 3.35 2.56 -1.96
C ILE A 156 4.87 2.31 -1.90
N VAL A 157 5.31 1.16 -2.39
CA VAL A 157 6.74 0.85 -2.49
C VAL A 157 7.35 1.56 -3.69
N GLY A 158 8.61 1.97 -3.56
CA GLY A 158 9.32 2.74 -4.58
C GLY A 158 10.79 2.34 -4.74
N PRO A 159 11.56 3.10 -5.52
CA PRO A 159 12.99 2.89 -5.70
C PRO A 159 13.71 2.98 -4.35
N GLY A 160 14.55 2.01 -4.05
CA GLY A 160 15.28 1.91 -2.77
C GLY A 160 14.65 0.93 -1.77
N ASP A 161 13.41 0.52 -1.94
CA ASP A 161 12.87 -0.65 -1.25
C ASP A 161 13.57 -1.89 -1.79
N ARG A 162 14.11 -2.70 -0.88
CA ARG A 162 15.02 -3.84 -1.09
C ARG A 162 14.95 -4.48 -2.48
N GLY A 163 15.98 -4.25 -3.30
CA GLY A 163 16.22 -4.95 -4.57
C GLY A 163 15.64 -4.32 -5.82
N ARG A 164 14.91 -3.21 -5.74
CA ARG A 164 14.38 -2.51 -6.92
C ARG A 164 15.37 -1.44 -7.39
N ARG A 165 15.93 -1.66 -8.58
CA ARG A 165 16.84 -0.71 -9.24
C ARG A 165 16.11 0.31 -10.11
N ASP A 166 14.85 0.05 -10.46
CA ASP A 166 14.07 0.87 -11.37
C ASP A 166 13.18 1.87 -10.62
N SER A 167 12.89 3.01 -11.29
CA SER A 167 12.02 4.07 -10.77
C SER A 167 10.53 3.64 -10.77
N GLN A 168 10.23 2.46 -10.24
CA GLN A 168 8.89 1.89 -10.21
C GLN A 168 8.22 2.11 -8.85
N TYR A 169 6.92 2.43 -8.89
CA TYR A 169 6.09 2.65 -7.70
C TYR A 169 4.81 1.83 -7.79
N GLY A 170 4.35 1.26 -6.67
CA GLY A 170 3.10 0.51 -6.62
C GLY A 170 2.77 -0.04 -5.24
N LEU A 171 1.56 -0.58 -5.07
CA LEU A 171 1.14 -1.26 -3.84
C LEU A 171 1.61 -2.73 -3.83
N GLY A 172 2.93 -2.91 -3.92
CA GLY A 172 3.54 -4.24 -4.12
C GLY A 172 3.45 -5.19 -2.92
N ARG A 173 3.11 -4.68 -1.73
CA ARG A 173 2.96 -5.50 -0.52
C ARG A 173 1.53 -5.98 -0.29
N LEU A 174 0.57 -5.49 -1.09
CA LEU A 174 -0.82 -5.88 -1.03
C LEU A 174 -1.18 -6.76 -2.23
N GLU A 175 -1.91 -7.84 -1.96
CA GLU A 175 -2.52 -8.64 -3.01
C GLU A 175 -3.74 -7.90 -3.61
N ALA A 176 -3.89 -7.96 -4.93
CA ALA A 176 -5.01 -7.29 -5.61
C ALA A 176 -6.37 -7.73 -5.09
N ALA A 177 -6.53 -9.02 -4.78
CA ALA A 177 -7.78 -9.60 -4.27
C ALA A 177 -8.17 -9.09 -2.87
N ARG A 178 -7.21 -8.51 -2.14
CA ARG A 178 -7.42 -7.97 -0.78
C ARG A 178 -7.66 -6.46 -0.76
N ILE A 179 -7.71 -5.82 -1.92
CA ILE A 179 -8.00 -4.39 -2.05
C ILE A 179 -9.43 -4.22 -2.55
N ARG A 180 -10.27 -3.59 -1.75
CA ARG A 180 -11.63 -3.19 -2.12
C ARG A 180 -11.70 -1.68 -2.25
N ILE A 181 -12.25 -1.17 -3.36
CA ILE A 181 -12.45 0.27 -3.58
C ILE A 181 -13.96 0.52 -3.61
N VAL A 182 -14.47 1.31 -2.69
CA VAL A 182 -15.90 1.57 -2.45
C VAL A 182 -16.29 2.99 -2.79
#